data_a61093746917ce7afa871b72dcdebb12
#
_entry.id   a61093746917ce7afa871b72dcdebb12
#
_cell.length_a   1.000
_cell.length_b   1.000
_cell.length_c   1.000
_cell.angle_alpha   90.00
_cell.angle_beta   90.00
_cell.angle_gamma   90.00
#
_symmetry.space_group_name_H-M   'P 1'
#
loop_
_entity.id
_entity.type
_entity.pdbx_description
1 polymer ?
#
loop_
_entity_poly.entity_id
_entity_poly.type
_entity_poly.pdbx_seq_one_letter_code
_entity_poly.pdbx_strand_id
1 'polypeptide(L)'
;MEYKYLLSMNTHRSVCVVRLNEMMAMHNVRSRSGTESSGLNITAFLENGNNTLSVSMGKKAIDKDFEKFNPDSWCEAIIRKVSAYDSGQIVSYIKLSVDKDGDIVTHTSPNHISDNSSDFYFSGMSMNYGEKGLYRAQRNYLISGLPDWMWVKATPVSEKNLTEIKIFYQEMINIFAQQNLEKIWNITKPAWEEWAIAENSNSRIFFDSMGFKEKFDSGNYVVRVTPEWKNFRLVSYKGGRLFRLEEGSFGNSPIQLDNKITGKTAVYNPYLSIVNGKVVIAR
;
A
#
# COMPACT_ATOMS: atom_id res chain seq x y z
N MET A 1 19.66 -6.41 -7.82
CA MET A 1 18.88 -6.24 -9.07
C MET A 1 19.46 -5.08 -9.88
N GLU A 2 19.44 -5.17 -11.21
CA GLU A 2 19.94 -4.10 -12.09
C GLU A 2 19.01 -2.87 -12.09
N TYR A 3 17.71 -3.09 -11.99
CA TYR A 3 16.68 -2.04 -12.03
C TYR A 3 15.80 -2.10 -10.80
N LYS A 4 15.31 -0.92 -10.39
CA LYS A 4 14.27 -0.75 -9.37
C LYS A 4 13.08 -0.02 -9.96
N TYR A 5 11.92 -0.20 -9.36
CA TYR A 5 10.70 0.53 -9.70
C TYR A 5 10.34 1.45 -8.54
N LEU A 6 10.38 2.74 -8.80
CA LEU A 6 10.09 3.79 -7.81
C LEU A 6 8.72 4.40 -8.11
N LEU A 7 7.87 4.43 -7.09
CA LEU A 7 6.61 5.18 -7.11
C LEU A 7 6.83 6.52 -6.43
N SER A 8 6.44 7.61 -7.07
CA SER A 8 6.31 8.92 -6.46
C SER A 8 4.87 9.38 -6.47
N MET A 9 4.44 10.01 -5.37
CA MET A 9 3.16 10.69 -5.22
C MET A 9 3.43 12.16 -4.94
N ASN A 10 2.83 13.04 -5.74
CA ASN A 10 2.85 14.48 -5.54
C ASN A 10 1.42 15.00 -5.50
N THR A 11 1.12 15.88 -4.57
CA THR A 11 -0.23 16.39 -4.37
C THR A 11 -0.23 17.88 -4.08
N HIS A 12 -1.30 18.56 -4.46
CA HIS A 12 -1.54 19.94 -4.09
C HIS A 12 -3.01 20.14 -3.75
N ARG A 13 -3.30 20.63 -2.54
CA ARG A 13 -4.64 20.99 -2.04
C ARG A 13 -5.69 19.89 -2.28
N SER A 14 -5.31 18.64 -2.20
CA SER A 14 -6.20 17.50 -2.45
C SER A 14 -6.01 16.37 -1.44
N VAL A 15 -7.04 15.57 -1.20
CA VAL A 15 -6.89 14.22 -0.67
C VAL A 15 -6.45 13.33 -1.82
N CYS A 16 -5.40 12.56 -1.60
CA CYS A 16 -4.86 11.64 -2.59
C CYS A 16 -4.65 10.26 -1.97
N VAL A 17 -5.09 9.22 -2.69
CA VAL A 17 -4.80 7.81 -2.36
C VAL A 17 -4.25 7.14 -3.61
N VAL A 18 -3.07 6.55 -3.49
CA VAL A 18 -2.42 5.81 -4.58
C VAL A 18 -2.41 4.32 -4.23
N ARG A 19 -2.88 3.52 -5.17
CA ARG A 19 -2.87 2.05 -5.05
C ARG A 19 -2.06 1.41 -6.15
N LEU A 20 -1.39 0.34 -5.77
CA LEU A 20 -0.63 -0.53 -6.64
C LEU A 20 -1.23 -1.93 -6.54
N ASN A 21 -1.69 -2.48 -7.68
CA ASN A 21 -2.34 -3.80 -7.67
C ASN A 21 -3.47 -3.90 -6.63
N GLU A 22 -4.25 -2.82 -6.47
CA GLU A 22 -5.30 -2.61 -5.47
C GLU A 22 -4.80 -2.44 -4.03
N MET A 23 -3.53 -2.73 -3.72
CA MET A 23 -2.93 -2.49 -2.41
C MET A 23 -2.72 -0.98 -2.21
N MET A 24 -3.07 -0.46 -1.04
CA MET A 24 -2.78 0.95 -0.68
C MET A 24 -1.28 1.13 -0.55
N ALA A 25 -0.70 1.91 -1.45
CA ALA A 25 0.73 2.21 -1.45
C ALA A 25 1.05 3.50 -0.70
N MET A 26 0.33 4.59 -1.01
CA MET A 26 0.58 5.92 -0.46
C MET A 26 -0.72 6.69 -0.28
N HIS A 27 -0.79 7.59 0.68
CA HIS A 27 -1.90 8.53 0.84
C HIS A 27 -1.50 9.74 1.68
N ASN A 28 -2.16 10.88 1.45
CA ASN A 28 -1.98 12.11 2.22
C ASN A 28 -3.21 12.51 3.06
N VAL A 29 -4.09 11.57 3.38
CA VAL A 29 -5.38 11.86 4.06
C VAL A 29 -5.19 12.66 5.35
N ARG A 30 -4.09 12.42 6.09
CA ARG A 30 -3.77 13.11 7.34
C ARG A 30 -3.07 14.47 7.14
N SER A 31 -2.62 14.79 5.93
CA SER A 31 -2.02 16.09 5.61
C SER A 31 -3.08 17.19 5.75
N ARG A 32 -2.79 18.25 6.50
CA ARG A 32 -3.73 19.39 6.66
C ARG A 32 -3.85 20.20 5.37
N SER A 33 -2.72 20.51 4.74
CA SER A 33 -2.68 21.31 3.50
C SER A 33 -3.14 20.54 2.26
N GLY A 34 -3.03 19.20 2.28
CA GLY A 34 -3.20 18.37 1.09
C GLY A 34 -2.08 18.51 0.08
N THR A 35 -0.96 19.16 0.47
CA THR A 35 0.24 19.29 -0.36
C THR A 35 1.33 18.43 0.24
N GLU A 36 1.79 17.45 -0.53
CA GLU A 36 2.78 16.46 -0.09
C GLU A 36 3.53 15.92 -1.31
N SER A 37 4.82 15.61 -1.10
CA SER A 37 5.64 14.88 -2.04
C SER A 37 6.30 13.72 -1.30
N SER A 38 6.12 12.50 -1.79
CA SER A 38 6.67 11.31 -1.18
C SER A 38 6.99 10.25 -2.23
N GLY A 39 7.85 9.29 -1.87
CA GLY A 39 8.28 8.23 -2.76
C GLY A 39 8.59 6.93 -2.03
N LEU A 40 8.50 5.84 -2.77
CA LEU A 40 8.71 4.51 -2.23
C LEU A 40 9.20 3.55 -3.32
N ASN A 41 10.09 2.62 -2.97
CA ASN A 41 10.44 1.51 -3.85
C ASN A 41 9.33 0.46 -3.81
N ILE A 42 8.77 0.17 -4.99
CA ILE A 42 7.64 -0.75 -5.13
C ILE A 42 8.04 -2.07 -5.80
N THR A 43 9.30 -2.28 -6.08
CA THR A 43 9.80 -3.42 -6.87
C THR A 43 9.30 -4.77 -6.34
N ALA A 44 9.29 -4.96 -5.01
CA ALA A 44 8.84 -6.20 -4.38
C ALA A 44 7.31 -6.43 -4.48
N PHE A 45 6.53 -5.39 -4.80
CA PHE A 45 5.07 -5.44 -4.95
C PHE A 45 4.59 -5.62 -6.39
N LEU A 46 5.53 -5.70 -7.34
CA LEU A 46 5.27 -5.92 -8.75
C LEU A 46 5.54 -7.37 -9.14
N GLU A 47 4.86 -7.82 -10.19
CA GLU A 47 5.17 -9.10 -10.85
C GLU A 47 5.45 -8.88 -12.33
N ASN A 48 6.09 -9.84 -12.97
CA ASN A 48 6.21 -9.86 -14.42
C ASN A 48 4.82 -9.96 -15.05
N GLY A 49 4.59 -9.21 -16.13
CA GLY A 49 3.30 -9.10 -16.78
C GLY A 49 2.50 -7.89 -16.33
N ASN A 50 1.19 -8.04 -16.19
CA ASN A 50 0.26 -6.95 -15.98
C ASN A 50 0.19 -6.51 -14.52
N ASN A 51 0.40 -5.22 -14.28
CA ASN A 51 0.21 -4.55 -12.99
C ASN A 51 -0.74 -3.37 -13.15
N THR A 52 -1.32 -2.90 -12.05
CA THR A 52 -2.24 -1.76 -12.06
C THR A 52 -1.75 -0.63 -11.17
N LEU A 53 -1.88 0.60 -11.65
CA LEU A 53 -1.74 1.82 -10.87
C LEU A 53 -3.10 2.50 -10.80
N SER A 54 -3.54 2.93 -9.62
CA SER A 54 -4.68 3.81 -9.49
C SER A 54 -4.39 5.00 -8.58
N VAL A 55 -5.03 6.10 -8.90
CA VAL A 55 -4.98 7.35 -8.14
C VAL A 55 -6.41 7.77 -7.85
N SER A 56 -6.72 8.02 -6.58
CA SER A 56 -8.01 8.55 -6.16
C SER A 56 -7.81 9.93 -5.57
N MET A 57 -8.62 10.92 -6.02
CA MET A 57 -8.55 12.32 -5.61
C MET A 57 -9.85 12.75 -4.95
N GLY A 58 -9.73 13.48 -3.84
CA GLY A 58 -10.85 14.05 -3.11
C GLY A 58 -10.60 15.47 -2.66
N LYS A 59 -11.69 16.17 -2.35
CA LYS A 59 -11.68 17.54 -1.83
C LYS A 59 -11.13 17.58 -0.41
N LYS A 60 -10.35 18.60 -0.09
CA LYS A 60 -9.91 18.88 1.28
C LYS A 60 -10.98 19.64 2.06
N ALA A 61 -11.06 19.32 3.35
CA ALA A 61 -12.01 20.03 4.24
C ALA A 61 -11.73 21.53 4.40
N ILE A 62 -10.49 21.96 4.13
CA ILE A 62 -10.13 23.40 4.16
C ILE A 62 -10.68 24.19 2.97
N ASP A 63 -11.06 23.52 1.88
CA ASP A 63 -11.59 24.13 0.67
C ASP A 63 -13.13 24.20 0.68
N LYS A 64 -13.73 24.55 1.84
CA LYS A 64 -15.18 24.61 2.05
C LYS A 64 -15.87 25.62 1.14
N ASP A 65 -15.16 26.70 0.80
CA ASP A 65 -15.70 27.82 0.03
C ASP A 65 -15.87 27.51 -1.46
N PHE A 66 -15.33 26.39 -1.92
CA PHE A 66 -15.54 25.92 -3.28
C PHE A 66 -16.71 24.92 -3.31
N GLU A 67 -17.68 25.15 -4.18
CA GLU A 67 -18.80 24.22 -4.38
C GLU A 67 -18.31 22.85 -4.88
N LYS A 68 -17.44 22.84 -5.89
CA LYS A 68 -16.76 21.66 -6.41
C LYS A 68 -15.34 21.55 -5.82
N PHE A 69 -14.33 21.41 -6.65
CA PHE A 69 -12.93 21.37 -6.27
C PHE A 69 -12.27 22.76 -6.38
N ASN A 70 -11.24 22.99 -5.59
CA ASN A 70 -10.37 24.14 -5.81
C ASN A 70 -9.64 23.96 -7.16
N PRO A 71 -9.63 24.96 -8.06
CA PRO A 71 -8.96 24.85 -9.37
C PRO A 71 -7.47 24.47 -9.31
N ASP A 72 -6.80 24.83 -8.21
CA ASP A 72 -5.37 24.51 -8.02
C ASP A 72 -5.15 23.06 -7.50
N SER A 73 -6.22 22.31 -7.24
CA SER A 73 -6.10 20.96 -6.68
C SER A 73 -5.63 19.95 -7.72
N TRP A 74 -4.68 19.13 -7.34
CA TRP A 74 -4.23 17.99 -8.17
C TRP A 74 -3.59 16.88 -7.34
N CYS A 75 -3.52 15.69 -7.93
CA CYS A 75 -2.93 14.49 -7.37
C CYS A 75 -2.24 13.71 -8.48
N GLU A 76 -0.97 13.36 -8.30
CA GLU A 76 -0.13 12.73 -9.31
C GLU A 76 0.57 11.51 -8.74
N ALA A 77 0.63 10.43 -9.51
CA ALA A 77 1.46 9.26 -9.23
C ALA A 77 2.27 8.88 -10.47
N ILE A 78 3.57 8.63 -10.27
CA ILE A 78 4.51 8.26 -11.32
C ILE A 78 5.27 7.01 -10.90
N ILE A 79 5.30 6.01 -11.78
CA ILE A 79 6.20 4.87 -11.64
C ILE A 79 7.35 5.03 -12.63
N ARG A 80 8.59 4.98 -12.10
CA ARG A 80 9.81 4.98 -12.89
C ARG A 80 10.59 3.69 -12.72
N LYS A 81 11.09 3.16 -13.83
CA LYS A 81 12.15 2.14 -13.84
C LYS A 81 13.49 2.85 -13.80
N VAL A 82 14.28 2.64 -12.77
CA VAL A 82 15.56 3.33 -12.54
C VAL A 82 16.69 2.31 -12.41
N SER A 83 17.89 2.70 -12.80
CA SER A 83 19.14 1.97 -12.54
C SER A 83 20.15 2.87 -11.83
N ALA A 84 21.31 2.34 -11.49
CA ALA A 84 22.40 3.15 -10.92
C ALA A 84 22.95 4.21 -11.90
N TYR A 85 22.66 4.06 -13.19
CA TYR A 85 23.26 4.86 -14.27
C TYR A 85 22.23 5.69 -15.06
N ASP A 86 20.93 5.58 -14.75
CA ASP A 86 19.86 6.23 -15.49
C ASP A 86 18.82 6.86 -14.53
N SER A 87 18.43 8.09 -14.81
CA SER A 87 17.42 8.87 -14.08
C SER A 87 16.01 8.28 -14.16
N GLY A 88 15.83 7.28 -15.00
CA GLY A 88 14.65 6.44 -15.02
C GLY A 88 13.65 6.75 -16.13
N GLN A 89 13.16 5.67 -16.74
CA GLN A 89 12.07 5.68 -17.71
C GLN A 89 10.73 5.69 -16.97
N ILE A 90 9.80 6.56 -17.37
CA ILE A 90 8.42 6.53 -16.88
C ILE A 90 7.75 5.27 -17.44
N VAL A 91 7.24 4.43 -16.53
CA VAL A 91 6.52 3.18 -16.85
C VAL A 91 5.02 3.38 -16.78
N SER A 92 4.56 4.17 -15.81
CA SER A 92 3.16 4.52 -15.65
C SER A 92 3.02 5.91 -15.04
N TYR A 93 2.02 6.64 -15.47
CA TYR A 93 1.72 8.00 -15.01
C TYR A 93 0.21 8.20 -14.97
N ILE A 94 -0.27 8.74 -13.86
CA ILE A 94 -1.64 9.26 -13.70
C ILE A 94 -1.55 10.58 -12.95
N LYS A 95 -2.16 11.62 -13.50
CA LYS A 95 -2.44 12.86 -12.78
C LYS A 95 -3.92 13.18 -12.88
N LEU A 96 -4.52 13.49 -11.75
CA LEU A 96 -5.84 14.07 -11.65
C LEU A 96 -5.67 15.55 -11.32
N SER A 97 -6.29 16.43 -12.08
CA SER A 97 -6.32 17.87 -11.85
C SER A 97 -7.73 18.41 -12.00
N VAL A 98 -7.94 19.64 -11.65
CA VAL A 98 -9.25 20.31 -11.76
C VAL A 98 -9.22 21.24 -12.96
N ASP A 99 -10.24 21.19 -13.81
CA ASP A 99 -10.40 22.10 -14.94
C ASP A 99 -11.07 23.43 -14.50
N LYS A 100 -11.28 24.33 -15.47
CA LYS A 100 -11.91 25.65 -15.27
C LYS A 100 -13.36 25.56 -14.76
N ASP A 101 -14.05 24.44 -15.03
CA ASP A 101 -15.44 24.19 -14.66
C ASP A 101 -15.55 23.49 -13.29
N GLY A 102 -14.40 23.21 -12.63
CA GLY A 102 -14.29 22.58 -11.33
C GLY A 102 -14.44 21.06 -11.38
N ASP A 103 -14.35 20.46 -12.56
CA ASP A 103 -14.46 19.03 -12.77
C ASP A 103 -13.07 18.36 -12.84
N ILE A 104 -12.99 17.08 -12.46
CA ILE A 104 -11.72 16.37 -12.46
C ILE A 104 -11.41 15.87 -13.88
N VAL A 105 -10.22 16.23 -14.35
CA VAL A 105 -9.63 15.74 -15.61
C VAL A 105 -8.44 14.82 -15.33
N THR A 106 -8.22 13.87 -16.21
CA THR A 106 -7.18 12.84 -16.10
C THR A 106 -6.09 13.04 -17.12
N HIS A 107 -4.83 12.76 -16.72
CA HIS A 107 -3.64 12.85 -17.59
C HIS A 107 -2.88 11.52 -17.52
N THR A 108 -2.43 11.02 -18.65
CA THR A 108 -1.67 9.76 -18.81
C THR A 108 -0.18 9.95 -19.02
N SER A 109 0.24 11.19 -19.22
CA SER A 109 1.64 11.61 -19.34
C SER A 109 1.78 13.07 -18.93
N PRO A 110 3.00 13.56 -18.64
CA PRO A 110 3.22 14.95 -18.24
C PRO A 110 2.70 15.98 -19.27
N ASN A 111 2.63 15.61 -20.55
CA ASN A 111 2.30 16.51 -21.66
C ASN A 111 0.99 16.15 -22.38
N HIS A 112 0.21 15.21 -21.83
CA HIS A 112 -1.00 14.73 -22.51
C HIS A 112 -2.17 14.66 -21.54
N ILE A 113 -3.24 15.36 -21.84
CA ILE A 113 -4.56 15.20 -21.20
C ILE A 113 -5.28 14.13 -22.00
N SER A 114 -5.70 13.08 -21.33
CA SER A 114 -6.51 12.04 -21.95
C SER A 114 -7.99 12.34 -21.70
N ASP A 115 -8.67 12.74 -22.73
CA ASP A 115 -10.13 12.85 -22.74
C ASP A 115 -10.80 11.49 -23.06
N ASN A 116 -10.00 10.47 -23.39
CA ASN A 116 -10.48 9.14 -23.77
C ASN A 116 -10.33 8.13 -22.63
N SER A 117 -11.43 7.55 -22.22
CA SER A 117 -11.49 6.45 -21.25
C SER A 117 -10.72 5.17 -21.71
N SER A 118 -10.30 5.10 -22.98
CA SER A 118 -9.52 3.98 -23.54
C SER A 118 -8.13 3.81 -22.91
N ASP A 119 -7.53 4.89 -22.41
CA ASP A 119 -6.22 4.85 -21.73
C ASP A 119 -6.31 4.38 -20.28
N PHE A 120 -7.51 4.34 -19.73
CA PHE A 120 -7.78 3.91 -18.36
C PHE A 120 -8.65 2.67 -18.35
N TYR A 121 -8.29 1.73 -17.50
CA TYR A 121 -9.15 0.60 -17.18
C TYR A 121 -10.42 1.06 -16.44
N PHE A 122 -10.29 2.10 -15.62
CA PHE A 122 -11.38 2.72 -14.88
C PHE A 122 -11.13 4.23 -14.74
N SER A 123 -12.18 5.02 -14.89
CA SER A 123 -12.16 6.45 -14.58
C SER A 123 -13.57 6.87 -14.11
N GLY A 124 -13.70 7.42 -12.88
CA GLY A 124 -14.99 7.80 -12.30
C GLY A 124 -14.97 7.81 -10.77
N MET A 125 -16.15 7.85 -10.16
CA MET A 125 -16.28 7.80 -8.70
C MET A 125 -15.84 6.46 -8.14
N SER A 126 -14.98 6.48 -7.10
CA SER A 126 -14.46 5.26 -6.49
C SER A 126 -15.56 4.50 -5.74
N MET A 127 -15.63 3.20 -5.99
CA MET A 127 -16.48 2.26 -5.24
C MET A 127 -15.70 1.51 -4.16
N ASN A 128 -14.38 1.74 -4.03
CA ASN A 128 -13.56 1.09 -3.03
C ASN A 128 -13.97 1.49 -1.62
N TYR A 129 -13.88 0.53 -0.71
CA TYR A 129 -14.12 0.79 0.70
C TYR A 129 -13.13 1.82 1.23
N GLY A 130 -13.64 2.82 1.95
CA GLY A 130 -12.82 3.94 2.46
C GLY A 130 -12.50 5.04 1.45
N GLU A 131 -12.87 4.89 0.17
CA GLU A 131 -12.66 5.89 -0.88
C GLU A 131 -13.98 6.43 -1.48
N LYS A 132 -15.10 6.15 -0.85
CA LYS A 132 -16.40 6.67 -1.31
C LYS A 132 -16.37 8.20 -1.39
N GLY A 133 -16.77 8.75 -2.55
CA GLY A 133 -16.75 10.18 -2.82
C GLY A 133 -15.42 10.71 -3.37
N LEU A 134 -14.41 9.85 -3.55
CA LEU A 134 -13.20 10.20 -4.31
C LEU A 134 -13.40 9.87 -5.79
N TYR A 135 -12.85 10.71 -6.66
CA TYR A 135 -12.73 10.39 -8.07
C TYR A 135 -11.48 9.52 -8.27
N ARG A 136 -11.59 8.42 -9.01
CA ARG A 136 -10.51 7.46 -9.23
C ARG A 136 -10.23 7.29 -10.71
N ALA A 137 -8.95 7.24 -11.08
CA ALA A 137 -8.47 6.75 -12.37
C ALA A 137 -7.54 5.56 -12.16
N GLN A 138 -7.65 4.55 -13.02
CA GLN A 138 -6.84 3.33 -12.96
C GLN A 138 -6.40 2.92 -14.36
N ARG A 139 -5.14 2.53 -14.49
CA ARG A 139 -4.58 1.99 -15.72
C ARG A 139 -3.70 0.77 -15.45
N ASN A 140 -3.57 -0.04 -16.49
CA ASN A 140 -2.66 -1.18 -16.52
C ASN A 140 -1.31 -0.78 -17.10
N TYR A 141 -0.25 -1.47 -16.68
CA TYR A 141 1.08 -1.35 -17.25
C TYR A 141 1.82 -2.68 -17.16
N LEU A 142 2.77 -2.90 -18.08
CA LEU A 142 3.52 -4.13 -18.16
C LEU A 142 4.89 -3.98 -17.52
N ILE A 143 5.29 -5.01 -16.78
CA ILE A 143 6.60 -5.14 -16.15
C ILE A 143 7.26 -6.43 -16.64
N SER A 144 8.59 -6.41 -16.73
CA SER A 144 9.40 -7.59 -17.05
C SER A 144 10.75 -7.54 -16.33
N GLY A 145 11.39 -8.70 -16.17
CA GLY A 145 12.72 -8.82 -15.59
C GLY A 145 12.76 -8.81 -14.06
N LEU A 146 11.62 -9.04 -13.39
CA LEU A 146 11.56 -9.23 -11.95
C LEU A 146 11.82 -10.69 -11.57
N PRO A 147 12.35 -10.94 -10.36
CA PRO A 147 12.35 -12.29 -9.78
C PRO A 147 10.92 -12.82 -9.60
N ASP A 148 10.78 -14.14 -9.57
CA ASP A 148 9.54 -14.78 -9.13
C ASP A 148 9.47 -14.71 -7.60
N TRP A 149 8.82 -13.67 -7.08
CA TRP A 149 8.55 -13.54 -5.65
C TRP A 149 7.69 -14.71 -5.16
N MET A 150 7.82 -15.10 -3.88
CA MET A 150 7.06 -16.23 -3.30
C MET A 150 5.54 -16.09 -3.51
N TRP A 151 5.02 -14.85 -3.47
CA TRP A 151 3.59 -14.60 -3.61
C TRP A 151 3.09 -14.75 -5.06
N VAL A 152 3.96 -14.66 -6.07
CA VAL A 152 3.57 -14.74 -7.49
C VAL A 152 2.98 -16.11 -7.84
N LYS A 153 3.49 -17.17 -7.21
CA LYS A 153 3.02 -18.56 -7.39
C LYS A 153 2.17 -19.06 -6.22
N ALA A 154 1.74 -18.17 -5.33
CA ALA A 154 0.95 -18.53 -4.17
C ALA A 154 -0.46 -19.04 -4.57
N THR A 155 -1.01 -19.92 -3.75
CA THR A 155 -2.38 -20.41 -3.91
C THR A 155 -3.37 -19.27 -3.60
N PRO A 156 -4.35 -18.99 -4.46
CA PRO A 156 -5.37 -17.98 -4.18
C PRO A 156 -6.14 -18.27 -2.91
N VAL A 157 -6.29 -17.27 -2.06
CA VAL A 157 -7.09 -17.32 -0.83
C VAL A 157 -8.60 -17.31 -1.15
N SER A 158 -9.36 -17.94 -0.29
CA SER A 158 -10.84 -17.91 -0.30
C SER A 158 -11.37 -17.80 1.12
N GLU A 159 -12.67 -17.59 1.28
CA GLU A 159 -13.35 -17.58 2.59
C GLU A 159 -13.14 -18.88 3.39
N LYS A 160 -12.90 -20.01 2.72
CA LYS A 160 -12.60 -21.28 3.39
C LYS A 160 -11.32 -21.24 4.22
N ASN A 161 -10.41 -20.35 3.89
CA ASN A 161 -9.13 -20.18 4.61
C ASN A 161 -9.25 -19.25 5.83
N LEU A 162 -10.40 -18.60 6.06
CA LEU A 162 -10.55 -17.56 7.07
C LEU A 162 -10.19 -18.03 8.48
N THR A 163 -10.56 -19.28 8.84
CA THR A 163 -10.22 -19.84 10.15
C THR A 163 -8.71 -20.00 10.32
N GLU A 164 -8.03 -20.56 9.33
CA GLU A 164 -6.57 -20.74 9.35
C GLU A 164 -5.83 -19.39 9.40
N ILE A 165 -6.32 -18.39 8.65
CA ILE A 165 -5.76 -17.04 8.66
C ILE A 165 -5.90 -16.40 10.05
N LYS A 166 -7.06 -16.55 10.72
CA LYS A 166 -7.24 -16.03 12.08
C LYS A 166 -6.32 -16.73 13.09
N ILE A 167 -6.12 -18.03 12.95
CA ILE A 167 -5.17 -18.79 13.79
C ILE A 167 -3.75 -18.23 13.57
N PHE A 168 -3.31 -18.07 12.33
CA PHE A 168 -2.01 -17.49 12.02
C PHE A 168 -1.82 -16.09 12.62
N TYR A 169 -2.81 -15.20 12.49
CA TYR A 169 -2.74 -13.88 13.13
C TYR A 169 -2.68 -13.96 14.65
N GLN A 170 -3.42 -14.89 15.27
CA GLN A 170 -3.37 -15.07 16.73
C GLN A 170 -1.99 -15.57 17.20
N GLU A 171 -1.37 -16.46 16.44
CA GLU A 171 0.00 -16.92 16.71
C GLU A 171 0.99 -15.75 16.62
N MET A 172 0.88 -14.92 15.56
CA MET A 172 1.69 -13.72 15.40
C MET A 172 1.50 -12.75 16.58
N ILE A 173 0.26 -12.46 16.96
CA ILE A 173 -0.06 -11.59 18.10
C ILE A 173 0.59 -12.12 19.39
N ASN A 174 0.52 -13.43 19.62
CA ASN A 174 1.13 -14.05 20.80
C ASN A 174 2.66 -13.92 20.80
N ILE A 175 3.30 -14.05 19.62
CA ILE A 175 4.75 -13.84 19.46
C ILE A 175 5.12 -12.38 19.74
N PHE A 176 4.34 -11.42 19.24
CA PHE A 176 4.54 -9.99 19.52
C PHE A 176 4.33 -9.67 20.99
N ALA A 177 3.33 -10.27 21.66
CA ALA A 177 3.07 -10.10 23.09
C ALA A 177 4.22 -10.61 23.95
N GLN A 178 4.93 -11.66 23.52
CA GLN A 178 6.13 -12.16 24.17
C GLN A 178 7.35 -11.22 23.97
N GLN A 179 7.24 -10.21 23.08
CA GLN A 179 8.31 -9.28 22.71
C GLN A 179 9.60 -9.98 22.23
N ASN A 180 9.46 -11.19 21.69
CA ASN A 180 10.56 -12.02 21.25
C ASN A 180 10.98 -11.65 19.80
N LEU A 181 11.95 -10.73 19.70
CA LEU A 181 12.45 -10.22 18.42
C LEU A 181 12.99 -11.33 17.51
N GLU A 182 13.59 -12.36 18.04
CA GLU A 182 14.12 -13.47 17.25
C GLU A 182 12.99 -14.29 16.62
N LYS A 183 11.94 -14.61 17.37
CA LYS A 183 10.76 -15.28 16.81
C LYS A 183 10.06 -14.42 15.76
N ILE A 184 9.93 -13.11 16.01
CA ILE A 184 9.35 -12.17 15.03
C ILE A 184 10.21 -12.16 13.76
N TRP A 185 11.53 -12.05 13.92
CA TRP A 185 12.46 -12.13 12.79
C TRP A 185 12.27 -13.42 11.98
N ASN A 186 12.29 -14.59 12.63
CA ASN A 186 12.23 -15.87 11.94
C ASN A 186 10.95 -16.05 11.11
N ILE A 187 9.80 -15.60 11.61
CA ILE A 187 8.53 -15.73 10.90
C ILE A 187 8.37 -14.69 9.78
N THR A 188 9.02 -13.54 9.89
CA THR A 188 8.96 -12.45 8.88
C THR A 188 10.13 -12.47 7.90
N LYS A 189 11.21 -13.22 8.20
CA LYS A 189 12.46 -13.23 7.45
C LYS A 189 12.29 -13.45 5.94
N PRO A 190 11.45 -14.40 5.46
CA PRO A 190 11.33 -14.62 4.01
C PRO A 190 10.87 -13.38 3.26
N ALA A 191 9.94 -12.59 3.84
CA ALA A 191 9.49 -11.34 3.24
C ALA A 191 10.60 -10.27 3.20
N TRP A 192 11.41 -10.18 4.27
CA TRP A 192 12.54 -9.25 4.32
C TRP A 192 13.67 -9.64 3.37
N GLU A 193 13.91 -10.92 3.16
CA GLU A 193 14.89 -11.40 2.19
C GLU A 193 14.52 -11.01 0.75
N GLU A 194 13.26 -11.18 0.37
CA GLU A 194 12.79 -10.72 -0.95
C GLU A 194 12.82 -9.20 -1.07
N TRP A 195 12.50 -8.48 0.01
CA TRP A 195 12.62 -7.02 0.01
C TRP A 195 14.08 -6.58 -0.14
N ALA A 196 15.01 -7.26 0.53
CA ALA A 196 16.44 -7.00 0.41
C ALA A 196 16.95 -7.21 -1.03
N ILE A 197 16.45 -8.24 -1.74
CA ILE A 197 16.74 -8.43 -3.15
C ILE A 197 16.24 -7.24 -3.97
N ALA A 198 15.01 -6.78 -3.73
CA ALA A 198 14.41 -5.63 -4.44
C ALA A 198 15.17 -4.32 -4.19
N GLU A 199 15.73 -4.16 -2.99
CA GLU A 199 16.46 -2.96 -2.56
C GLU A 199 17.98 -3.06 -2.79
N ASN A 200 18.46 -4.23 -3.21
CA ASN A 200 19.91 -4.53 -3.27
C ASN A 200 20.61 -4.17 -1.94
N SER A 201 20.05 -4.69 -0.84
CA SER A 201 20.44 -4.35 0.54
C SER A 201 20.39 -5.57 1.47
N ASN A 202 20.49 -5.35 2.76
CA ASN A 202 20.46 -6.40 3.79
C ASN A 202 19.08 -6.49 4.43
N SER A 203 18.51 -7.68 4.53
CA SER A 203 17.19 -7.96 5.09
C SER A 203 17.06 -7.52 6.56
N ARG A 204 18.14 -7.59 7.34
CA ARG A 204 18.13 -7.18 8.74
C ARG A 204 17.89 -5.68 8.93
N ILE A 205 18.42 -4.86 8.03
CA ILE A 205 18.21 -3.40 8.06
C ILE A 205 16.71 -3.06 7.97
N PHE A 206 15.96 -3.76 7.11
CA PHE A 206 14.51 -3.52 6.99
C PHE A 206 13.74 -3.97 8.22
N PHE A 207 14.08 -5.12 8.78
CA PHE A 207 13.47 -5.57 10.03
C PHE A 207 13.75 -4.59 11.18
N ASP A 208 14.99 -4.17 11.33
CA ASP A 208 15.38 -3.24 12.40
C ASP A 208 14.68 -1.87 12.22
N SER A 209 14.49 -1.40 10.96
CA SER A 209 13.78 -0.15 10.67
C SER A 209 12.29 -0.15 11.07
N MET A 210 11.70 -1.31 11.35
CA MET A 210 10.33 -1.39 11.90
C MET A 210 10.22 -0.85 13.33
N GLY A 211 11.36 -0.68 14.00
CA GLY A 211 11.43 -0.13 15.36
C GLY A 211 10.72 -1.00 16.40
N PHE A 212 10.67 -2.33 16.20
CA PHE A 212 10.08 -3.24 17.20
C PHE A 212 10.89 -3.24 18.50
N LYS A 213 12.22 -3.26 18.37
CA LYS A 213 13.11 -3.25 19.53
C LYS A 213 12.88 -2.00 20.40
N GLU A 214 12.88 -0.83 19.79
CA GLU A 214 12.68 0.46 20.48
C GLU A 214 11.31 0.51 21.15
N LYS A 215 10.27 0.01 20.48
CA LYS A 215 8.90 -0.05 21.04
C LYS A 215 8.83 -0.95 22.27
N PHE A 216 9.45 -2.13 22.21
CA PHE A 216 9.45 -3.08 23.32
C PHE A 216 10.33 -2.59 24.49
N ASP A 217 11.54 -2.13 24.21
CA ASP A 217 12.47 -1.63 25.25
C ASP A 217 11.91 -0.38 25.98
N SER A 218 11.08 0.41 25.30
CA SER A 218 10.47 1.60 25.92
C SER A 218 9.48 1.26 27.05
N GLY A 219 8.94 0.02 27.08
CA GLY A 219 7.89 -0.40 28.02
C GLY A 219 6.53 0.31 27.83
N ASN A 220 6.44 1.23 26.86
CA ASN A 220 5.26 2.05 26.65
C ASN A 220 4.21 1.39 25.73
N TYR A 221 4.57 0.35 25.00
CA TYR A 221 3.67 -0.33 24.08
C TYR A 221 3.14 -1.64 24.63
N VAL A 222 1.85 -1.87 24.45
CA VAL A 222 1.16 -3.12 24.79
C VAL A 222 0.53 -3.69 23.53
N VAL A 223 0.80 -4.97 23.27
CA VAL A 223 0.17 -5.69 22.17
C VAL A 223 -1.29 -5.98 22.50
N ARG A 224 -2.20 -5.69 21.58
CA ARG A 224 -3.62 -6.04 21.70
C ARG A 224 -3.79 -7.54 21.45
N VAL A 225 -3.88 -8.31 22.52
CA VAL A 225 -3.83 -9.79 22.44
C VAL A 225 -5.16 -10.44 22.03
N THR A 226 -6.29 -9.71 22.14
CA THR A 226 -7.62 -10.20 21.79
C THR A 226 -8.29 -9.30 20.75
N PRO A 227 -8.05 -9.54 19.44
CA PRO A 227 -8.73 -8.79 18.39
C PRO A 227 -10.23 -9.07 18.38
N GLU A 228 -11.04 -8.07 18.09
CA GLU A 228 -12.45 -8.24 17.80
C GLU A 228 -12.63 -8.75 16.35
N TRP A 229 -12.48 -10.06 16.16
CA TRP A 229 -12.48 -10.69 14.81
C TRP A 229 -13.66 -10.32 13.91
N LYS A 230 -14.80 -9.93 14.46
CA LYS A 230 -15.98 -9.48 13.70
C LYS A 230 -15.75 -8.18 12.92
N ASN A 231 -14.78 -7.37 13.38
CA ASN A 231 -14.46 -6.08 12.74
C ASN A 231 -13.50 -6.24 11.55
N PHE A 232 -12.85 -7.41 11.45
CA PHE A 232 -11.88 -7.69 10.39
C PHE A 232 -12.54 -8.42 9.22
N ARG A 233 -12.26 -7.95 8.02
CA ARG A 233 -12.65 -8.59 6.76
C ARG A 233 -11.43 -9.15 6.05
N LEU A 234 -11.58 -10.25 5.34
CA LEU A 234 -10.57 -10.77 4.44
C LEU A 234 -10.55 -9.89 3.16
N VAL A 235 -9.40 -9.30 2.87
CA VAL A 235 -9.18 -8.52 1.66
C VAL A 235 -8.08 -9.18 0.85
N SER A 236 -8.35 -9.44 -0.42
CA SER A 236 -7.42 -10.12 -1.32
C SER A 236 -7.00 -9.23 -2.49
N TYR A 237 -5.80 -9.47 -2.98
CA TYR A 237 -5.12 -8.72 -4.02
C TYR A 237 -4.49 -9.68 -5.03
N LYS A 238 -4.26 -9.23 -6.25
CA LYS A 238 -3.60 -10.04 -7.30
C LYS A 238 -4.23 -11.41 -7.46
N GLY A 239 -5.57 -11.43 -7.60
CA GLY A 239 -6.31 -12.68 -7.77
C GLY A 239 -6.27 -13.60 -6.55
N GLY A 240 -6.16 -13.05 -5.34
CA GLY A 240 -6.12 -13.81 -4.08
C GLY A 240 -4.74 -14.29 -3.66
N ARG A 241 -3.68 -14.04 -4.43
CA ARG A 241 -2.31 -14.49 -4.12
C ARG A 241 -1.64 -13.69 -3.01
N LEU A 242 -2.06 -12.45 -2.81
CA LEU A 242 -1.76 -11.62 -1.64
C LEU A 242 -3.08 -11.32 -0.92
N PHE A 243 -3.07 -11.33 0.40
CA PHE A 243 -4.25 -11.02 1.20
C PHE A 243 -3.86 -10.55 2.61
N ARG A 244 -4.81 -10.01 3.33
CA ARG A 244 -4.71 -9.76 4.79
C ARG A 244 -6.09 -9.59 5.41
N LEU A 245 -6.16 -9.64 6.74
CA LEU A 245 -7.33 -9.18 7.48
C LEU A 245 -7.23 -7.67 7.71
N GLU A 246 -8.30 -6.94 7.45
CA GLU A 246 -8.34 -5.49 7.54
C GLU A 246 -9.54 -4.99 8.33
N GLU A 247 -9.31 -4.00 9.18
CA GLU A 247 -10.35 -3.18 9.80
C GLU A 247 -10.19 -1.70 9.44
N GLY A 248 -11.32 -0.98 9.46
CA GLY A 248 -11.35 0.45 9.20
C GLY A 248 -10.99 0.85 7.77
N SER A 249 -11.03 2.15 7.49
CA SER A 249 -10.82 2.70 6.14
C SER A 249 -9.36 2.62 5.66
N PHE A 250 -8.41 2.50 6.59
CA PHE A 250 -6.97 2.41 6.27
C PHE A 250 -6.44 0.97 6.21
N GLY A 251 -7.32 -0.02 6.41
CA GLY A 251 -6.95 -1.42 6.32
C GLY A 251 -5.95 -1.85 7.41
N ASN A 252 -6.21 -1.49 8.66
CA ASN A 252 -5.36 -1.91 9.78
C ASN A 252 -5.46 -3.42 9.99
N SER A 253 -4.32 -4.08 10.18
CA SER A 253 -4.27 -5.50 10.51
C SER A 253 -4.58 -5.77 11.98
N PRO A 254 -4.83 -7.04 12.37
CA PRO A 254 -5.02 -7.42 13.77
C PRO A 254 -3.79 -7.22 14.67
N ILE A 255 -2.57 -7.04 14.10
CA ILE A 255 -1.34 -6.89 14.89
C ILE A 255 -1.18 -5.42 15.27
N GLN A 256 -1.65 -5.07 16.47
CA GLN A 256 -1.74 -3.70 16.97
C GLN A 256 -1.03 -3.55 18.31
N LEU A 257 -0.27 -2.46 18.46
CA LEU A 257 0.47 -2.10 19.67
C LEU A 257 0.00 -0.73 20.15
N ASP A 258 -0.68 -0.70 21.28
CA ASP A 258 -1.21 0.53 21.86
C ASP A 258 -0.15 1.20 22.75
N ASN A 259 0.14 2.47 22.48
CA ASN A 259 1.05 3.28 23.29
C ASN A 259 0.29 3.85 24.51
N LYS A 260 0.67 3.43 25.71
CA LYS A 260 0.01 3.79 26.99
C LYS A 260 0.09 5.29 27.31
N ILE A 261 1.12 5.99 26.80
CA ILE A 261 1.35 7.41 27.10
C ILE A 261 0.57 8.29 26.13
N THR A 262 0.65 7.98 24.83
CA THR A 262 0.09 8.85 23.79
C THR A 262 -1.31 8.45 23.35
N GLY A 263 -1.79 7.27 23.73
CA GLY A 263 -3.04 6.67 23.25
C GLY A 263 -3.03 6.30 21.76
N LYS A 264 -1.88 6.44 21.07
CA LYS A 264 -1.77 6.09 19.65
C LYS A 264 -1.51 4.60 19.48
N THR A 265 -2.07 4.02 18.41
CA THR A 265 -1.83 2.63 18.03
C THR A 265 -0.82 2.57 16.88
N ALA A 266 0.25 1.80 17.07
CA ALA A 266 1.13 1.36 16.00
C ALA A 266 0.58 0.04 15.43
N VAL A 267 0.57 -0.08 14.10
CA VAL A 267 0.02 -1.26 13.42
C VAL A 267 1.11 -1.88 12.56
N TYR A 268 1.27 -3.19 12.64
CA TYR A 268 2.06 -3.96 11.70
C TYR A 268 1.13 -4.58 10.65
N ASN A 269 1.26 -4.18 9.41
CA ASN A 269 0.33 -4.50 8.30
C ASN A 269 0.96 -5.44 7.26
N PRO A 270 1.28 -6.70 7.59
CA PRO A 270 1.85 -7.62 6.63
C PRO A 270 0.81 -8.04 5.59
N TYR A 271 1.26 -8.26 4.35
CA TYR A 271 0.51 -9.04 3.37
C TYR A 271 0.91 -10.50 3.51
N LEU A 272 -0.09 -11.36 3.47
CA LEU A 272 0.05 -12.80 3.59
C LEU A 272 -0.14 -13.48 2.23
N SER A 273 0.37 -14.69 2.12
CA SER A 273 0.16 -15.61 0.99
C SER A 273 -0.01 -17.04 1.49
N ILE A 274 -0.61 -17.90 0.67
CA ILE A 274 -0.62 -19.36 0.90
C ILE A 274 0.44 -19.99 0.01
N VAL A 275 1.55 -20.42 0.61
CA VAL A 275 2.67 -21.03 -0.08
C VAL A 275 2.84 -22.48 0.42
N ASN A 276 2.80 -23.44 -0.49
CA ASN A 276 2.86 -24.87 -0.15
C ASN A 276 1.81 -25.28 0.92
N GLY A 277 0.60 -24.73 0.81
CA GLY A 277 -0.51 -25.03 1.73
C GLY A 277 -0.39 -24.39 3.11
N LYS A 278 0.54 -23.45 3.33
CA LYS A 278 0.72 -22.75 4.62
C LYS A 278 0.56 -21.24 4.44
N VAL A 279 -0.08 -20.59 5.41
CA VAL A 279 -0.12 -19.14 5.49
C VAL A 279 1.25 -18.62 5.91
N VAL A 280 1.79 -17.68 5.15
CA VAL A 280 3.10 -17.06 5.39
C VAL A 280 3.02 -15.54 5.22
N ILE A 281 3.94 -14.80 5.84
CA ILE A 281 4.13 -13.37 5.56
C ILE A 281 4.90 -13.26 4.26
N ALA A 282 4.29 -12.59 3.28
CA ALA A 282 4.86 -12.41 1.95
C ALA A 282 5.40 -10.99 1.71
N ARG A 283 4.79 -9.96 2.40
CA ARG A 283 5.18 -8.53 2.28
C ARG A 283 4.89 -7.78 3.57
#